data_cf02a4f9533910ed87038258e805154b
#
_entry.id   cf02a4f9533910ed87038258e805154b
#
_cell.length_a   1.000
_cell.length_b   1.000
_cell.length_c   1.000
_cell.angle_alpha   90.00
_cell.angle_beta   90.00
_cell.angle_gamma   90.00
#
_symmetry.space_group_name_H-M   'P 1'
#
loop_
_entity.id
_entity.type
_entity.pdbx_description
1 polymer ?
#
loop_
_entity_poly.entity_id
_entity_poly.type
_entity_poly.pdbx_seq_one_letter_code
_entity_poly.pdbx_strand_id
1 'polypeptide(L)'
;MTLISRCSMTIEETLQIALDAHRGQKDLDGRPALLHPIAVGLMGSNDTEIMTGFLHDVVEDTALTLEDLRGKGVEEDVLAALQLLTHDDGQNYFEYVRGIAESGNITAIHVKTNDLRHNLERGLKTYARAEEQGDTAMMERLARINDKHRKALHLLSCRCGTQSV
;
A
#
# COMPACT_ATOMS: atom_id res chain seq x y z
N MET A 1 -24.59 -30.51 -13.92
CA MET A 1 -24.10 -29.45 -13.02
C MET A 1 -23.07 -28.62 -13.80
N THR A 2 -23.51 -27.48 -14.30
CA THR A 2 -22.64 -26.57 -15.07
C THR A 2 -21.72 -25.87 -14.08
N LEU A 3 -20.42 -26.17 -14.13
CA LEU A 3 -19.39 -25.39 -13.46
C LEU A 3 -19.45 -23.98 -14.09
N ILE A 4 -20.06 -23.04 -13.39
CA ILE A 4 -19.90 -21.63 -13.70
C ILE A 4 -18.44 -21.34 -13.39
N SER A 5 -17.61 -21.28 -14.44
CA SER A 5 -16.26 -20.71 -14.35
C SER A 5 -16.44 -19.31 -13.77
N ARG A 6 -16.05 -19.10 -12.50
CA ARG A 6 -15.94 -17.73 -11.95
C ARG A 6 -14.94 -17.03 -12.85
N CYS A 7 -15.41 -16.02 -13.57
CA CYS A 7 -14.53 -15.12 -14.29
C CYS A 7 -13.60 -14.49 -13.23
N SER A 8 -12.30 -14.48 -13.47
CA SER A 8 -11.32 -13.76 -12.62
C SER A 8 -11.79 -12.32 -12.42
N MET A 9 -11.61 -11.79 -11.22
CA MET A 9 -11.90 -10.39 -10.93
C MET A 9 -11.06 -9.48 -11.83
N THR A 10 -11.68 -8.45 -12.38
CA THR A 10 -10.97 -7.48 -13.24
C THR A 10 -10.34 -6.36 -12.43
N ILE A 11 -9.39 -5.66 -13.05
CA ILE A 11 -8.78 -4.45 -12.48
C ILE A 11 -9.85 -3.39 -12.18
N GLU A 12 -10.84 -3.23 -13.07
CA GLU A 12 -11.93 -2.27 -12.92
C GLU A 12 -12.85 -2.61 -11.73
N GLU A 13 -13.17 -3.88 -11.55
CA GLU A 13 -13.97 -4.35 -10.41
C GLU A 13 -13.21 -4.13 -9.09
N THR A 14 -11.91 -4.39 -9.07
CA THR A 14 -11.05 -4.15 -7.92
C THR A 14 -10.95 -2.65 -7.60
N LEU A 15 -10.78 -1.81 -8.61
CA LEU A 15 -10.78 -0.35 -8.45
C LEU A 15 -12.13 0.13 -7.90
N GLN A 16 -13.26 -0.45 -8.36
CA GLN A 16 -14.59 -0.09 -7.84
C GLN A 16 -14.73 -0.42 -6.35
N ILE A 17 -14.17 -1.55 -5.89
CA ILE A 17 -14.13 -1.89 -4.45
C ILE A 17 -13.37 -0.82 -3.66
N ALA A 18 -12.20 -0.41 -4.12
CA ALA A 18 -11.40 0.63 -3.46
C ALA A 18 -12.13 1.99 -3.45
N LEU A 19 -12.78 2.37 -4.57
CA LEU A 19 -13.59 3.59 -4.69
C LEU A 19 -14.71 3.63 -3.66
N ASP A 20 -15.44 2.53 -3.51
CA ASP A 20 -16.57 2.45 -2.60
C ASP A 20 -16.11 2.40 -1.14
N ALA A 21 -15.03 1.68 -0.84
CA ALA A 21 -14.47 1.54 0.49
C ALA A 21 -13.95 2.88 1.06
N HIS A 22 -13.25 3.66 0.25
CA HIS A 22 -12.68 4.96 0.66
C HIS A 22 -13.59 6.16 0.38
N ARG A 23 -14.85 5.92 0.04
CA ARG A 23 -15.81 6.99 -0.29
C ARG A 23 -15.92 8.04 0.82
N GLY A 24 -15.64 9.29 0.49
CA GLY A 24 -15.73 10.42 1.41
C GLY A 24 -14.55 10.58 2.37
N GLN A 25 -13.60 9.63 2.39
CA GLN A 25 -12.38 9.78 3.18
C GLN A 25 -11.44 10.82 2.56
N LYS A 26 -10.75 11.57 3.44
CA LYS A 26 -9.77 12.58 3.03
C LYS A 26 -8.42 12.29 3.67
N ASP A 27 -7.36 12.58 2.94
CA ASP A 27 -5.99 12.56 3.44
C ASP A 27 -5.68 13.81 4.31
N LEU A 28 -4.45 13.88 4.83
CA LEU A 28 -4.00 14.98 5.68
C LEU A 28 -3.99 16.35 4.96
N ASP A 29 -3.94 16.35 3.64
CA ASP A 29 -4.01 17.56 2.80
C ASP A 29 -5.46 17.93 2.42
N GLY A 30 -6.46 17.20 2.93
CA GLY A 30 -7.89 17.38 2.65
C GLY A 30 -8.32 16.90 1.26
N ARG A 31 -7.45 16.16 0.53
CA ARG A 31 -7.75 15.57 -0.77
C ARG A 31 -8.41 14.20 -0.58
N PRO A 32 -9.11 13.65 -1.59
CA PRO A 32 -9.63 12.30 -1.50
C PRO A 32 -8.53 11.28 -1.16
N ALA A 33 -8.70 10.52 -0.06
CA ALA A 33 -7.71 9.52 0.39
C ALA A 33 -7.42 8.48 -0.69
N LEU A 34 -8.42 8.12 -1.47
CA LEU A 34 -8.36 7.20 -2.60
C LEU A 34 -7.24 7.49 -3.63
N LEU A 35 -6.78 8.75 -3.76
CA LEU A 35 -5.72 9.09 -4.71
C LEU A 35 -4.40 8.37 -4.42
N HIS A 36 -4.14 8.00 -3.16
CA HIS A 36 -2.96 7.25 -2.78
C HIS A 36 -2.99 5.80 -3.29
N PRO A 37 -3.99 4.96 -2.94
CA PRO A 37 -4.05 3.59 -3.43
C PRO A 37 -4.16 3.50 -4.97
N ILE A 38 -4.80 4.46 -5.63
CA ILE A 38 -4.77 4.52 -7.11
C ILE A 38 -3.33 4.70 -7.60
N ALA A 39 -2.59 5.66 -7.06
CA ALA A 39 -1.21 5.90 -7.47
C ALA A 39 -0.32 4.66 -7.24
N VAL A 40 -0.45 4.00 -6.09
CA VAL A 40 0.30 2.78 -5.76
C VAL A 40 -0.04 1.64 -6.72
N GLY A 41 -1.32 1.42 -7.02
CA GLY A 41 -1.75 0.40 -7.98
C GLY A 41 -1.21 0.65 -9.39
N LEU A 42 -1.24 1.89 -9.86
CA LEU A 42 -0.69 2.25 -11.18
C LEU A 42 0.85 2.09 -11.30
N MET A 43 1.55 1.91 -10.18
CA MET A 43 2.99 1.57 -10.16
C MET A 43 3.22 0.05 -10.24
N GLY A 44 2.19 -0.78 -10.21
CA GLY A 44 2.28 -2.24 -10.35
C GLY A 44 2.74 -2.66 -11.74
N SER A 45 3.50 -3.77 -11.82
CA SER A 45 4.07 -4.30 -13.05
C SER A 45 3.21 -5.39 -13.71
N ASN A 46 2.20 -5.88 -13.02
CA ASN A 46 1.24 -6.89 -13.46
C ASN A 46 -0.11 -6.69 -12.76
N ASP A 47 -1.15 -7.40 -13.22
CA ASP A 47 -2.52 -7.24 -12.73
C ASP A 47 -2.64 -7.52 -11.23
N THR A 48 -1.96 -8.54 -10.71
CA THR A 48 -1.97 -8.87 -9.27
C THR A 48 -1.38 -7.74 -8.43
N GLU A 49 -0.27 -7.13 -8.87
CA GLU A 49 0.32 -5.97 -8.18
C GLU A 49 -0.58 -4.73 -8.26
N ILE A 50 -1.21 -4.49 -9.42
CA ILE A 50 -2.13 -3.36 -9.62
C ILE A 50 -3.34 -3.50 -8.69
N MET A 51 -3.98 -4.66 -8.69
CA MET A 51 -5.14 -4.95 -7.84
C MET A 51 -4.79 -4.89 -6.35
N THR A 52 -3.65 -5.47 -5.95
CA THR A 52 -3.16 -5.40 -4.58
C THR A 52 -2.89 -3.94 -4.18
N GLY A 53 -2.29 -3.15 -5.06
CA GLY A 53 -2.02 -1.73 -4.83
C GLY A 53 -3.29 -0.89 -4.64
N PHE A 54 -4.37 -1.18 -5.37
CA PHE A 54 -5.67 -0.52 -5.17
C PHE A 54 -6.32 -0.87 -3.83
N LEU A 55 -6.07 -2.08 -3.31
CA LEU A 55 -6.73 -2.58 -2.09
C LEU A 55 -5.85 -2.50 -0.84
N HIS A 56 -4.56 -2.11 -0.93
CA HIS A 56 -3.61 -2.28 0.17
C HIS A 56 -4.00 -1.56 1.46
N ASP A 57 -4.69 -0.41 1.38
CA ASP A 57 -5.17 0.35 2.54
C ASP A 57 -6.62 0.01 2.93
N VAL A 58 -7.34 -0.80 2.13
CA VAL A 58 -8.78 -1.06 2.36
C VAL A 58 -9.01 -1.75 3.70
N VAL A 59 -8.20 -2.75 4.05
CA VAL A 59 -8.37 -3.53 5.29
C VAL A 59 -7.96 -2.72 6.53
N GLU A 60 -6.95 -1.83 6.40
CA GLU A 60 -6.50 -0.98 7.52
C GLU A 60 -7.44 0.21 7.76
N ASP A 61 -7.90 0.85 6.70
CA ASP A 61 -8.54 2.17 6.76
C ASP A 61 -10.07 2.12 6.62
N THR A 62 -10.66 0.93 6.42
CA THR A 62 -12.10 0.77 6.23
C THR A 62 -12.67 -0.38 7.06
N ALA A 63 -13.99 -0.56 7.00
CA ALA A 63 -14.68 -1.66 7.69
C ALA A 63 -14.58 -3.01 6.95
N LEU A 64 -14.01 -3.05 5.73
CA LEU A 64 -13.88 -4.28 4.95
C LEU A 64 -12.76 -5.16 5.49
N THR A 65 -13.05 -6.45 5.65
CA THR A 65 -12.09 -7.47 6.05
C THR A 65 -11.56 -8.24 4.83
N LEU A 66 -10.49 -9.01 5.02
CA LEU A 66 -10.02 -9.94 3.98
C LEU A 66 -11.09 -10.95 3.57
N GLU A 67 -11.95 -11.38 4.51
CA GLU A 67 -13.05 -12.30 4.21
C GLU A 67 -14.14 -11.63 3.36
N ASP A 68 -14.43 -10.35 3.61
CA ASP A 68 -15.35 -9.59 2.76
C ASP A 68 -14.80 -9.46 1.33
N LEU A 69 -13.50 -9.21 1.19
CA LEU A 69 -12.83 -9.14 -0.12
C LEU A 69 -12.87 -10.50 -0.84
N ARG A 70 -12.63 -11.59 -0.11
CA ARG A 70 -12.79 -12.96 -0.64
C ARG A 70 -14.22 -13.22 -1.11
N GLY A 71 -15.21 -12.83 -0.31
CA GLY A 71 -16.62 -12.91 -0.66
C GLY A 71 -17.01 -12.13 -1.91
N LYS A 72 -16.32 -11.02 -2.18
CA LYS A 72 -16.45 -10.22 -3.41
C LYS A 72 -15.77 -10.84 -4.63
N GLY A 73 -14.93 -11.85 -4.45
CA GLY A 73 -14.25 -12.57 -5.53
C GLY A 73 -12.80 -12.13 -5.75
N VAL A 74 -12.20 -11.38 -4.83
CA VAL A 74 -10.75 -11.07 -4.87
C VAL A 74 -9.95 -12.38 -4.80
N GLU A 75 -8.95 -12.52 -5.65
CA GLU A 75 -8.17 -13.74 -5.82
C GLU A 75 -7.23 -14.00 -4.64
N GLU A 76 -6.93 -15.28 -4.37
CA GLU A 76 -6.16 -15.68 -3.18
C GLU A 76 -4.72 -15.16 -3.18
N ASP A 77 -4.09 -14.95 -4.32
CA ASP A 77 -2.75 -14.34 -4.40
C ASP A 77 -2.77 -12.85 -4.02
N VAL A 78 -3.81 -12.12 -4.41
CA VAL A 78 -4.06 -10.73 -3.95
C VAL A 78 -4.33 -10.71 -2.45
N LEU A 79 -5.22 -11.59 -1.96
CA LEU A 79 -5.55 -11.68 -0.52
C LEU A 79 -4.33 -12.04 0.34
N ALA A 80 -3.49 -12.98 -0.12
CA ALA A 80 -2.26 -13.34 0.57
C ALA A 80 -1.27 -12.17 0.67
N ALA A 81 -1.16 -11.35 -0.38
CA ALA A 81 -0.35 -10.15 -0.35
C ALA A 81 -0.96 -9.09 0.59
N LEU A 82 -2.28 -8.86 0.54
CA LEU A 82 -2.98 -7.92 1.42
C LEU A 82 -2.83 -8.29 2.89
N GLN A 83 -2.88 -9.58 3.24
CA GLN A 83 -2.67 -10.04 4.61
C GLN A 83 -1.30 -9.63 5.15
N LEU A 84 -0.25 -9.70 4.33
CA LEU A 84 1.10 -9.26 4.70
C LEU A 84 1.22 -7.74 4.77
N LEU A 85 0.43 -7.01 3.99
CA LEU A 85 0.43 -5.55 3.92
C LEU A 85 -0.38 -4.89 5.03
N THR A 86 -1.30 -5.62 5.68
CA THR A 86 -2.09 -5.11 6.79
C THR A 86 -1.24 -5.08 8.06
N HIS A 87 -1.05 -3.88 8.62
CA HIS A 87 -0.27 -3.66 9.84
C HIS A 87 -1.18 -3.72 11.07
N ASP A 88 -0.83 -4.53 12.05
CA ASP A 88 -1.59 -4.63 13.30
C ASP A 88 -1.21 -3.53 14.29
N ASP A 89 -2.22 -2.96 14.96
CA ASP A 89 -2.02 -2.02 16.05
C ASP A 89 -1.16 -2.64 17.17
N GLY A 90 -0.05 -1.98 17.49
CA GLY A 90 0.89 -2.44 18.52
C GLY A 90 2.09 -3.23 18.00
N GLN A 91 2.10 -3.66 16.74
CA GLN A 91 3.28 -4.26 16.13
C GLN A 91 4.33 -3.18 15.83
N ASN A 92 5.61 -3.49 16.09
CA ASN A 92 6.71 -2.59 15.71
C ASN A 92 6.77 -2.44 14.18
N TYR A 93 6.74 -1.19 13.70
CA TYR A 93 6.67 -0.89 12.27
C TYR A 93 7.83 -1.51 11.46
N PHE A 94 9.07 -1.47 11.97
CA PHE A 94 10.21 -2.04 11.25
C PHE A 94 10.23 -3.56 11.28
N GLU A 95 9.68 -4.19 12.32
CA GLU A 95 9.45 -5.65 12.35
C GLU A 95 8.39 -6.07 11.34
N TYR A 96 7.31 -5.31 11.22
CA TYR A 96 6.30 -5.50 10.18
C TYR A 96 6.91 -5.42 8.78
N VAL A 97 7.66 -4.35 8.47
CA VAL A 97 8.34 -4.21 7.15
C VAL A 97 9.34 -5.33 6.90
N ARG A 98 10.08 -5.75 7.93
CA ARG A 98 11.00 -6.90 7.83
C ARG A 98 10.24 -8.19 7.55
N GLY A 99 9.09 -8.42 8.19
CA GLY A 99 8.21 -9.55 7.91
C GLY A 99 7.80 -9.62 6.44
N ILE A 100 7.44 -8.48 5.83
CA ILE A 100 7.14 -8.41 4.39
C ILE A 100 8.39 -8.79 3.58
N ALA A 101 9.56 -8.20 3.88
CA ALA A 101 10.79 -8.47 3.16
C ALA A 101 11.22 -9.95 3.24
N GLU A 102 10.90 -10.63 4.33
CA GLU A 102 11.23 -12.04 4.61
C GLU A 102 10.18 -13.03 4.14
N SER A 103 8.97 -12.56 3.79
CA SER A 103 7.83 -13.42 3.42
C SER A 103 8.04 -14.22 2.14
N GLY A 104 8.91 -13.75 1.24
CA GLY A 104 9.04 -14.29 -0.12
C GLY A 104 7.88 -13.94 -1.06
N ASN A 105 6.87 -13.19 -0.59
CA ASN A 105 5.76 -12.74 -1.43
C ASN A 105 6.19 -11.50 -2.23
N ILE A 106 6.52 -11.70 -3.49
CA ILE A 106 7.03 -10.65 -4.38
C ILE A 106 6.01 -9.54 -4.57
N THR A 107 4.73 -9.87 -4.70
CA THR A 107 3.64 -8.88 -4.83
C THR A 107 3.59 -7.95 -3.61
N ALA A 108 3.60 -8.50 -2.39
CA ALA A 108 3.59 -7.70 -1.16
C ALA A 108 4.83 -6.81 -1.05
N ILE A 109 6.02 -7.32 -1.39
CA ILE A 109 7.28 -6.57 -1.39
C ILE A 109 7.23 -5.40 -2.38
N HIS A 110 6.78 -5.64 -3.62
CA HIS A 110 6.67 -4.61 -4.65
C HIS A 110 5.64 -3.54 -4.30
N VAL A 111 4.44 -3.96 -3.85
CA VAL A 111 3.39 -3.01 -3.48
C VAL A 111 3.82 -2.18 -2.28
N LYS A 112 4.45 -2.77 -1.24
CA LYS A 112 4.98 -1.98 -0.11
C LYS A 112 6.10 -1.03 -0.53
N THR A 113 6.93 -1.44 -1.46
CA THR A 113 7.96 -0.55 -2.04
C THR A 113 7.33 0.64 -2.76
N ASN A 114 6.29 0.41 -3.56
CA ASN A 114 5.57 1.45 -4.28
C ASN A 114 4.84 2.40 -3.33
N ASP A 115 4.16 1.87 -2.30
CA ASP A 115 3.53 2.62 -1.23
C ASP A 115 4.53 3.58 -0.55
N LEU A 116 5.67 3.05 -0.10
CA LEU A 116 6.70 3.85 0.57
C LEU A 116 7.32 4.92 -0.36
N ARG A 117 7.53 4.61 -1.63
CA ARG A 117 8.03 5.57 -2.63
C ARG A 117 7.03 6.71 -2.83
N HIS A 118 5.76 6.39 -3.01
CA HIS A 118 4.71 7.39 -3.19
C HIS A 118 4.54 8.26 -1.93
N ASN A 119 4.55 7.66 -0.74
CA ASN A 119 4.49 8.38 0.52
C ASN A 119 5.71 9.30 0.73
N LEU A 120 6.92 8.82 0.40
CA LEU A 120 8.13 9.63 0.49
C LEU A 120 8.09 10.82 -0.49
N GLU A 121 7.65 10.60 -1.73
CA GLU A 121 7.52 11.67 -2.73
C GLU A 121 6.54 12.75 -2.26
N ARG A 122 5.37 12.36 -1.72
CA ARG A 122 4.40 13.29 -1.14
C ARG A 122 4.98 14.04 0.05
N GLY A 123 5.63 13.32 0.97
CA GLY A 123 6.25 13.89 2.15
C GLY A 123 7.33 14.92 1.82
N LEU A 124 8.14 14.69 0.78
CA LEU A 124 9.15 15.65 0.31
C LEU A 124 8.52 16.91 -0.32
N LYS A 125 7.44 16.73 -1.11
CA LYS A 125 6.71 17.87 -1.68
C LYS A 125 6.06 18.74 -0.60
N THR A 126 5.48 18.11 0.43
CA THR A 126 4.88 18.84 1.55
C THR A 126 5.94 19.51 2.41
N TYR A 127 7.10 18.88 2.60
CA TYR A 127 8.25 19.47 3.29
C TYR A 127 8.73 20.75 2.60
N ALA A 128 8.89 20.74 1.28
CA ALA A 128 9.31 21.93 0.54
C ALA A 128 8.31 23.09 0.68
N ARG A 129 7.01 22.80 0.69
CA ARG A 129 5.99 23.84 0.93
C ARG A 129 6.06 24.41 2.36
N ALA A 130 6.28 23.54 3.36
CA ALA A 130 6.44 23.96 4.75
C ALA A 130 7.68 24.85 4.91
N GLU A 131 8.77 24.55 4.20
CA GLU A 131 9.98 25.36 4.16
C GLU A 131 9.72 26.77 3.57
N GLU A 132 9.02 26.83 2.43
CA GLU A 132 8.61 28.10 1.82
C GLU A 132 7.71 28.96 2.74
N GLN A 133 6.92 28.31 3.59
CA GLN A 133 6.01 28.96 4.54
C GLN A 133 6.65 29.25 5.91
N GLY A 134 7.88 28.76 6.15
CA GLY A 134 8.56 28.89 7.44
C GLY A 134 7.93 28.05 8.56
N ASP A 135 7.14 27.02 8.23
CA ASP A 135 6.51 26.13 9.20
C ASP A 135 7.50 25.08 9.72
N THR A 136 8.29 25.48 10.71
CA THR A 136 9.34 24.63 11.30
C THR A 136 8.78 23.39 11.98
N ALA A 137 7.60 23.46 12.61
CA ALA A 137 6.96 22.32 13.27
C ALA A 137 6.56 21.24 12.25
N MET A 138 5.99 21.63 11.12
CA MET A 138 5.65 20.72 10.03
C MET A 138 6.91 20.12 9.40
N MET A 139 7.97 20.91 9.18
CA MET A 139 9.26 20.44 8.66
C MET A 139 9.86 19.35 9.55
N GLU A 140 9.90 19.55 10.86
CA GLU A 140 10.42 18.55 11.81
C GLU A 140 9.59 17.27 11.81
N ARG A 141 8.27 17.39 11.76
CA ARG A 141 7.37 16.23 11.66
C ARG A 141 7.62 15.43 10.39
N LEU A 142 7.68 16.10 9.23
CA LEU A 142 7.89 15.47 7.93
C LEU A 142 9.28 14.89 7.79
N ALA A 143 10.31 15.52 8.37
CA ALA A 143 11.66 14.96 8.39
C ALA A 143 11.70 13.58 9.05
N ARG A 144 11.02 13.44 10.22
CA ARG A 144 10.92 12.13 10.93
C ARG A 144 10.15 11.08 10.10
N ILE A 145 9.03 11.47 9.48
CA ILE A 145 8.22 10.58 8.65
C ILE A 145 9.00 10.14 7.41
N ASN A 146 9.66 11.07 6.72
CA ASN A 146 10.45 10.77 5.53
C ASN A 146 11.66 9.89 5.86
N ASP A 147 12.32 10.08 6.99
CA ASP A 147 13.41 9.22 7.47
C ASP A 147 12.91 7.78 7.74
N LYS A 148 11.75 7.64 8.39
CA LYS A 148 11.09 6.35 8.59
C LYS A 148 10.84 5.63 7.27
N HIS A 149 10.31 6.33 6.24
CA HIS A 149 10.06 5.74 4.92
C HIS A 149 11.36 5.33 4.21
N ARG A 150 12.43 6.13 4.28
CA ARG A 150 13.74 5.78 3.71
C ARG A 150 14.32 4.52 4.36
N LYS A 151 14.26 4.42 5.69
CA LYS A 151 14.72 3.24 6.42
C LYS A 151 13.92 1.99 6.05
N ALA A 152 12.60 2.11 5.91
CA ALA A 152 11.75 1.02 5.47
C ALA A 152 12.05 0.57 4.04
N LEU A 153 12.26 1.50 3.11
CA LEU A 153 12.70 1.19 1.74
C LEU A 153 14.04 0.45 1.72
N HIS A 154 14.97 0.86 2.57
CA HIS A 154 16.27 0.18 2.67
C HIS A 154 16.10 -1.27 3.13
N LEU A 155 15.25 -1.55 4.12
CA LEU A 155 14.96 -2.91 4.57
C LEU A 155 14.39 -3.80 3.45
N LEU A 156 13.50 -3.27 2.60
CA LEU A 156 12.95 -4.02 1.46
C LEU A 156 14.00 -4.26 0.36
N SER A 157 14.92 -3.33 0.14
CA SER A 157 15.93 -3.42 -0.92
C SER A 157 17.10 -4.36 -0.59
N CYS A 158 17.50 -4.48 0.67
CA CYS A 158 18.68 -5.26 1.08
C CYS A 158 18.56 -6.77 0.79
N ARG A 159 17.37 -7.32 0.53
CA ARG A 159 17.18 -8.74 0.21
C ARG A 159 16.94 -9.04 -1.27
N CYS A 160 16.68 -8.05 -2.12
CA CYS A 160 16.66 -8.28 -3.57
C CYS A 160 18.05 -8.61 -4.17
N GLY A 161 19.12 -8.45 -3.39
CA GLY A 161 20.52 -8.65 -3.82
C GLY A 161 21.14 -10.01 -3.49
N THR A 162 20.45 -10.94 -2.82
CA THR A 162 21.02 -12.22 -2.37
C THR A 162 20.55 -13.46 -3.13
N GLN A 163 19.96 -13.30 -4.31
CA GLN A 163 19.71 -14.42 -5.23
C GLN A 163 20.53 -14.25 -6.51
N SER A 164 21.85 -14.30 -6.38
CA SER A 164 22.77 -14.50 -7.51
C SER A 164 24.00 -15.21 -6.97
N VAL A 165 23.91 -16.54 -6.82
CA VAL A 165 25.01 -17.51 -6.97
C VAL A 165 24.41 -18.81 -7.46
#